data_07ac539339c7a1dea5fa34776f86e2f0
#
_entry.id   07ac539339c7a1dea5fa34776f86e2f0
#
_cell.length_a   1.000
_cell.length_b   1.000
_cell.length_c   1.000
_cell.angle_alpha   90.00
_cell.angle_beta   90.00
_cell.angle_gamma   90.00
#
_symmetry.space_group_name_H-M   'P 1'
#
loop_
_entity.id
_entity.type
_entity.pdbx_description
1 polymer ?
#
loop_
_entity_poly.entity_id
_entity_poly.type
_entity_poly.pdbx_seq_one_letter_code
_entity_poly.pdbx_strand_id
1 'polypeptide(L)'
;MRSGNVLKDLVLSDKIPVIQLNTIFRQAKHSDIVLSAHRINHGEMPVLNYIKNSDFIFIEEPDNKKIPDKILYLCKEKLPDHFGFDSVDDIQILSPIYRGDVGVTEINRLMQQQLNYSETVYSQGERKFKASDKVMQLRNNYNKNVFNGDIGSVVGVNDEKKIMYISFDGKLIEYQFEDLDEITLAYAVTVHKSQGSEFPCVIMPLSTAHYMMLQRNLLYTAITRATKLLIIIGTKRAMGMAVNNNKVKNRFTSLFKL
;
A
#
# COMPACT_ATOMS: atom_id res chain seq x y z
N MET A 1 -3.73 -8.44 24.38
CA MET A 1 -2.30 -8.77 24.66
C MET A 1 -1.44 -8.18 23.53
N ARG A 2 -0.40 -7.41 23.87
CA ARG A 2 0.53 -6.90 22.86
C ARG A 2 1.53 -8.00 22.53
N SER A 3 1.62 -8.44 21.28
CA SER A 3 2.59 -9.44 20.81
C SER A 3 4.03 -9.00 21.17
N GLY A 4 4.83 -9.89 21.76
CA GLY A 4 6.24 -9.66 22.07
C GLY A 4 7.10 -9.64 20.79
N ASN A 5 8.41 -9.43 20.94
CA ASN A 5 9.40 -9.51 19.85
C ASN A 5 9.88 -10.97 19.66
N VAL A 6 8.94 -11.92 19.72
CA VAL A 6 9.21 -13.37 19.81
C VAL A 6 10.20 -13.83 18.74
N LEU A 7 9.99 -13.44 17.47
CA LEU A 7 10.88 -13.83 16.38
C LEU A 7 12.30 -13.31 16.61
N LYS A 8 12.47 -12.05 17.01
CA LYS A 8 13.78 -11.46 17.28
C LYS A 8 14.47 -12.18 18.46
N ASP A 9 13.72 -12.50 19.49
CA ASP A 9 14.25 -13.16 20.67
C ASP A 9 14.65 -14.60 20.35
N LEU A 10 13.86 -15.31 19.54
CA LEU A 10 14.24 -16.65 19.04
C LEU A 10 15.50 -16.61 18.18
N VAL A 11 15.60 -15.64 17.25
CA VAL A 11 16.80 -15.46 16.42
C VAL A 11 18.04 -15.16 17.28
N LEU A 12 17.89 -14.34 18.34
CA LEU A 12 19.01 -13.97 19.22
C LEU A 12 19.34 -15.00 20.31
N SER A 13 18.50 -16.01 20.51
CA SER A 13 18.69 -16.99 21.58
C SER A 13 19.76 -18.04 21.27
N ASP A 14 20.19 -18.17 19.99
CA ASP A 14 21.06 -19.23 19.47
C ASP A 14 20.58 -20.66 19.77
N LYS A 15 19.31 -20.82 20.20
CA LYS A 15 18.71 -22.12 20.54
C LYS A 15 18.07 -22.82 19.35
N ILE A 16 17.82 -22.10 18.28
CA ILE A 16 17.20 -22.63 17.05
C ILE A 16 18.07 -22.31 15.83
N PRO A 17 18.13 -23.21 14.83
CA PRO A 17 18.80 -22.89 13.56
C PRO A 17 18.14 -21.70 12.89
N VAL A 18 18.94 -20.72 12.45
CA VAL A 18 18.46 -19.53 11.76
C VAL A 18 19.04 -19.47 10.35
N ILE A 19 18.16 -19.37 9.35
CA ILE A 19 18.53 -19.13 7.97
C ILE A 19 18.01 -17.73 7.61
N GLN A 20 18.93 -16.82 7.29
CA GLN A 20 18.60 -15.47 6.89
C GLN A 20 18.74 -15.31 5.38
N LEU A 21 17.63 -14.89 4.73
CA LEU A 21 17.62 -14.56 3.31
C LEU A 21 18.04 -13.10 3.12
N ASN A 22 19.21 -12.88 2.51
CA ASN A 22 19.78 -11.54 2.36
C ASN A 22 19.67 -10.99 0.94
N THR A 23 19.18 -11.78 -0.02
CA THR A 23 19.11 -11.37 -1.43
C THR A 23 17.67 -11.18 -1.85
N ILE A 24 17.39 -10.02 -2.46
CA ILE A 24 16.09 -9.73 -3.08
C ILE A 24 16.16 -10.23 -4.53
N PHE A 25 15.40 -11.28 -4.86
CA PHE A 25 15.37 -11.88 -6.20
C PHE A 25 14.24 -11.36 -7.10
N ARG A 26 13.35 -10.50 -6.60
CA ARG A 26 12.10 -10.11 -7.25
C ARG A 26 12.24 -9.19 -8.45
N GLN A 27 13.38 -8.50 -8.58
CA GLN A 27 13.61 -7.49 -9.61
C GLN A 27 14.96 -7.74 -10.28
N ALA A 28 15.18 -7.13 -11.47
CA ALA A 28 16.44 -7.22 -12.19
C ALA A 28 17.62 -6.78 -11.30
N LYS A 29 18.79 -7.41 -11.47
CA LYS A 29 20.01 -7.12 -10.68
C LYS A 29 20.44 -5.64 -10.64
N HIS A 30 19.91 -4.82 -11.55
CA HIS A 30 20.22 -3.38 -11.68
C HIS A 30 19.02 -2.47 -11.41
N SER A 31 17.98 -2.95 -10.70
CA SER A 31 16.80 -2.15 -10.33
C SER A 31 17.17 -1.11 -9.26
N ASP A 32 16.83 0.15 -9.54
CA ASP A 32 17.01 1.25 -8.59
C ASP A 32 16.07 1.10 -7.37
N ILE A 33 14.92 0.41 -7.52
CA ILE A 33 14.04 0.02 -6.42
C ILE A 33 14.82 -0.87 -5.44
N VAL A 34 15.50 -1.92 -5.95
CA VAL A 34 16.29 -2.84 -5.11
C VAL A 34 17.44 -2.12 -4.43
N LEU A 35 18.20 -1.33 -5.18
CA LEU A 35 19.31 -0.55 -4.64
C LEU A 35 18.82 0.42 -3.55
N SER A 36 17.70 1.10 -3.79
CA SER A 36 17.10 2.00 -2.81
C SER A 36 16.60 1.25 -1.57
N ALA A 37 15.98 0.09 -1.73
CA ALA A 37 15.54 -0.75 -0.62
C ALA A 37 16.72 -1.20 0.25
N HIS A 38 17.85 -1.63 -0.36
CA HIS A 38 19.06 -2.00 0.36
C HIS A 38 19.65 -0.81 1.13
N ARG A 39 19.80 0.35 0.49
CA ARG A 39 20.32 1.56 1.15
C ARG A 39 19.45 1.94 2.34
N ILE A 40 18.14 1.99 2.16
CA ILE A 40 17.19 2.31 3.24
C ILE A 40 17.29 1.30 4.38
N ASN A 41 17.37 0.01 4.09
CA ASN A 41 17.52 -1.02 5.13
C ASN A 41 18.79 -0.81 5.98
N HIS A 42 19.88 -0.33 5.37
CA HIS A 42 21.11 0.02 6.08
C HIS A 42 21.08 1.42 6.73
N GLY A 43 20.01 2.18 6.57
CA GLY A 43 19.87 3.53 7.12
C GLY A 43 20.51 4.60 6.26
N GLU A 44 20.75 4.31 4.98
CA GLU A 44 21.30 5.21 4.00
C GLU A 44 20.20 5.83 3.13
N MET A 45 20.37 7.09 2.76
CA MET A 45 19.45 7.76 1.84
C MET A 45 19.51 7.12 0.45
N PRO A 46 18.37 6.83 -0.19
CA PRO A 46 18.35 6.45 -1.60
C PRO A 46 18.80 7.62 -2.49
N VAL A 47 19.13 7.33 -3.74
CA VAL A 47 19.42 8.37 -4.72
C VAL A 47 18.11 9.02 -5.14
N LEU A 48 17.94 10.32 -4.86
CA LEU A 48 16.70 11.05 -5.12
C LEU A 48 16.74 11.93 -6.37
N ASN A 49 17.91 12.00 -7.04
CA ASN A 49 18.04 12.75 -8.27
C ASN A 49 17.43 11.96 -9.43
N TYR A 50 16.87 12.69 -10.41
CA TYR A 50 16.36 12.05 -11.62
C TYR A 50 17.44 11.23 -12.34
N ILE A 51 17.13 9.96 -12.58
CA ILE A 51 17.94 9.06 -13.41
C ILE A 51 17.05 8.65 -14.59
N LYS A 52 17.55 8.83 -15.81
CA LYS A 52 16.81 8.44 -17.01
C LYS A 52 16.56 6.92 -17.01
N ASN A 53 15.33 6.53 -17.30
CA ASN A 53 14.86 5.14 -17.30
C ASN A 53 14.97 4.41 -15.95
N SER A 54 15.04 5.15 -14.84
CA SER A 54 14.97 4.56 -13.50
C SER A 54 13.59 4.00 -13.21
N ASP A 55 13.53 2.86 -12.55
CA ASP A 55 12.32 2.26 -11.98
C ASP A 55 11.96 2.85 -10.59
N PHE A 56 12.78 3.78 -10.08
CA PHE A 56 12.55 4.54 -8.85
C PHE A 56 12.52 6.05 -9.15
N ILE A 57 11.41 6.71 -8.87
CA ILE A 57 11.23 8.14 -9.10
C ILE A 57 10.88 8.83 -7.79
N PHE A 58 11.60 9.89 -7.47
CA PHE A 58 11.27 10.78 -6.36
C PHE A 58 10.78 12.13 -6.90
N ILE A 59 9.56 12.53 -6.51
CA ILE A 59 8.95 13.81 -6.85
C ILE A 59 8.92 14.67 -5.58
N GLU A 60 9.67 15.76 -5.58
CA GLU A 60 9.66 16.69 -4.45
C GLU A 60 8.38 17.54 -4.45
N GLU A 61 7.62 17.45 -3.36
CA GLU A 61 6.44 18.26 -3.11
C GLU A 61 6.34 18.59 -1.62
N PRO A 62 6.60 19.85 -1.24
CA PRO A 62 6.52 20.29 0.15
C PRO A 62 5.08 20.57 0.62
N ASP A 63 4.16 20.86 -0.30
CA ASP A 63 2.77 21.15 0.02
C ASP A 63 1.92 19.87 -0.03
N ASN A 64 1.51 19.38 1.15
CA ASN A 64 0.70 18.18 1.28
C ASN A 64 -0.63 18.25 0.51
N LYS A 65 -1.21 19.46 0.37
CA LYS A 65 -2.48 19.66 -0.33
C LYS A 65 -2.37 19.42 -1.83
N LYS A 66 -1.16 19.56 -2.39
CA LYS A 66 -0.90 19.31 -3.82
C LYS A 66 -0.55 17.87 -4.14
N ILE A 67 -0.23 17.06 -3.14
CA ILE A 67 0.16 15.66 -3.35
C ILE A 67 -1.00 14.84 -3.96
N PRO A 68 -2.26 14.92 -3.48
CA PRO A 68 -3.37 14.17 -4.08
C PRO A 68 -3.59 14.49 -5.56
N ASP A 69 -3.52 15.77 -5.96
CA ASP A 69 -3.66 16.18 -7.37
C ASP A 69 -2.52 15.62 -8.24
N LYS A 70 -1.29 15.60 -7.72
CA LYS A 70 -0.15 14.98 -8.40
C LYS A 70 -0.34 13.46 -8.56
N ILE A 71 -0.83 12.79 -7.51
CA ILE A 71 -1.14 11.36 -7.59
C ILE A 71 -2.20 11.13 -8.67
N LEU A 72 -3.28 11.91 -8.65
CA LEU A 72 -4.35 11.81 -9.65
C LEU A 72 -3.81 12.00 -11.07
N TYR A 73 -3.02 13.04 -11.31
CA TYR A 73 -2.40 13.32 -12.61
C TYR A 73 -1.51 12.16 -13.10
N LEU A 74 -0.73 11.57 -12.19
CA LEU A 74 0.08 10.40 -12.51
C LEU A 74 -0.79 9.21 -12.90
N CYS A 75 -1.81 8.89 -12.10
CA CYS A 75 -2.68 7.74 -12.35
C CYS A 75 -3.52 7.90 -13.61
N LYS A 76 -4.04 9.10 -13.87
CA LYS A 76 -5.00 9.36 -14.95
C LYS A 76 -4.33 9.55 -16.31
N GLU A 77 -3.16 10.17 -16.33
CA GLU A 77 -2.51 10.62 -17.56
C GLU A 77 -1.10 10.04 -17.74
N LYS A 78 -0.18 10.36 -16.84
CA LYS A 78 1.25 10.10 -17.08
C LYS A 78 1.62 8.62 -17.11
N LEU A 79 1.11 7.82 -16.21
CA LEU A 79 1.48 6.42 -16.12
C LEU A 79 0.83 5.57 -17.22
N PRO A 80 -0.45 5.77 -17.58
CA PRO A 80 -1.03 5.15 -18.76
C PRO A 80 -0.29 5.52 -20.04
N ASP A 81 -0.05 6.81 -20.29
CA ASP A 81 0.53 7.31 -21.53
C ASP A 81 1.99 6.86 -21.77
N HIS A 82 2.81 6.83 -20.69
CA HIS A 82 4.26 6.57 -20.82
C HIS A 82 4.66 5.13 -20.55
N PHE A 83 3.91 4.41 -19.72
CA PHE A 83 4.24 3.06 -19.29
C PHE A 83 3.18 2.03 -19.66
N GLY A 84 2.03 2.47 -20.17
CA GLY A 84 0.91 1.58 -20.53
C GLY A 84 0.26 0.92 -19.31
N PHE A 85 0.40 1.50 -18.11
CA PHE A 85 -0.26 0.98 -16.91
C PHE A 85 -1.75 1.27 -16.92
N ASP A 86 -2.55 0.29 -16.53
CA ASP A 86 -3.94 0.55 -16.18
C ASP A 86 -4.01 1.41 -14.90
N SER A 87 -4.86 2.45 -14.95
CA SER A 87 -4.99 3.43 -13.85
C SER A 87 -5.48 2.84 -12.54
N VAL A 88 -6.19 1.71 -12.60
CA VAL A 88 -6.83 1.05 -11.45
C VAL A 88 -6.12 -0.24 -11.09
N ASP A 89 -5.88 -1.12 -12.08
CA ASP A 89 -5.40 -2.46 -11.82
C ASP A 89 -3.89 -2.50 -11.56
N ASP A 90 -3.09 -1.75 -12.35
CA ASP A 90 -1.63 -1.79 -12.25
C ASP A 90 -1.05 -0.87 -11.18
N ILE A 91 -1.80 0.17 -10.77
CA ILE A 91 -1.31 1.19 -9.84
C ILE A 91 -1.90 0.98 -8.44
N GLN A 92 -1.02 0.98 -7.43
CA GLN A 92 -1.42 0.95 -6.04
C GLN A 92 -0.84 2.12 -5.27
N ILE A 93 -1.71 2.88 -4.62
CA ILE A 93 -1.29 3.97 -3.75
C ILE A 93 -1.13 3.42 -2.33
N LEU A 94 0.06 3.61 -1.73
CA LEU A 94 0.38 3.14 -0.38
C LEU A 94 0.59 4.34 0.56
N SER A 95 -0.42 4.68 1.35
CA SER A 95 -0.30 5.78 2.31
C SER A 95 0.13 5.28 3.70
N PRO A 96 0.99 6.03 4.42
CA PRO A 96 1.32 5.73 5.81
C PRO A 96 0.15 5.88 6.79
N ILE A 97 -0.87 6.66 6.44
CA ILE A 97 -1.96 7.09 7.34
C ILE A 97 -3.35 6.92 6.73
N TYR A 98 -4.35 6.86 7.61
CA TYR A 98 -5.77 6.76 7.21
C TYR A 98 -6.41 8.11 6.92
N ARG A 99 -6.15 9.13 7.73
CA ARG A 99 -6.82 10.45 7.70
C ARG A 99 -5.86 11.56 7.28
N GLY A 100 -6.39 12.70 6.86
CA GLY A 100 -5.63 13.87 6.39
C GLY A 100 -5.51 13.93 4.88
N ASP A 101 -4.93 15.00 4.35
CA ASP A 101 -4.88 15.31 2.92
C ASP A 101 -4.32 14.17 2.06
N VAL A 102 -3.29 13.49 2.55
CA VAL A 102 -2.66 12.35 1.87
C VAL A 102 -3.02 11.00 2.53
N GLY A 103 -4.10 10.97 3.31
CA GLY A 103 -4.62 9.76 3.95
C GLY A 103 -5.39 8.85 2.99
N VAL A 104 -5.46 7.57 3.32
CA VAL A 104 -6.18 6.55 2.54
C VAL A 104 -7.62 6.98 2.22
N THR A 105 -8.34 7.55 3.20
CA THR A 105 -9.74 7.94 3.03
C THR A 105 -9.91 9.00 1.95
N GLU A 106 -9.12 10.08 2.01
CA GLU A 106 -9.23 11.20 1.07
C GLU A 106 -8.75 10.80 -0.32
N ILE A 107 -7.64 10.05 -0.41
CA ILE A 107 -7.15 9.56 -1.70
C ILE A 107 -8.18 8.62 -2.35
N ASN A 108 -8.78 7.68 -1.61
CA ASN A 108 -9.80 6.79 -2.15
C ASN A 108 -11.01 7.58 -2.67
N ARG A 109 -11.49 8.59 -1.93
CA ARG A 109 -12.58 9.45 -2.35
C ARG A 109 -12.25 10.18 -3.66
N LEU A 110 -11.06 10.77 -3.76
CA LEU A 110 -10.61 11.48 -4.95
C LEU A 110 -10.47 10.55 -6.15
N MET A 111 -9.81 9.40 -5.98
CA MET A 111 -9.60 8.42 -7.06
C MET A 111 -10.93 7.87 -7.56
N GLN A 112 -11.85 7.47 -6.68
CA GLN A 112 -13.18 7.01 -7.06
C GLN A 112 -13.92 8.07 -7.89
N GLN A 113 -13.89 9.34 -7.48
CA GLN A 113 -14.58 10.41 -8.18
C GLN A 113 -13.99 10.72 -9.56
N GLN A 114 -12.68 10.61 -9.70
CA GLN A 114 -11.94 11.07 -10.88
C GLN A 114 -11.55 9.96 -11.86
N LEU A 115 -11.49 8.72 -11.42
CA LEU A 115 -11.16 7.58 -12.28
C LEU A 115 -12.37 6.70 -12.60
N ASN A 116 -13.37 6.68 -11.72
CA ASN A 116 -14.55 5.84 -11.92
C ASN A 116 -15.79 6.70 -12.21
N TYR A 117 -16.21 6.70 -13.47
CA TYR A 117 -17.41 7.43 -13.95
C TYR A 117 -18.69 6.59 -13.92
N SER A 118 -18.63 5.34 -13.43
CA SER A 118 -19.80 4.47 -13.32
C SER A 118 -20.79 5.03 -12.31
N GLU A 119 -22.04 4.60 -12.43
CA GLU A 119 -23.10 4.95 -11.48
C GLU A 119 -22.82 4.35 -10.11
N THR A 120 -23.35 5.02 -9.07
CA THR A 120 -23.32 4.50 -7.71
C THR A 120 -24.30 3.34 -7.60
N VAL A 121 -23.78 2.17 -7.28
CA VAL A 121 -24.60 0.94 -7.14
C VAL A 121 -25.00 0.67 -5.69
N TYR A 122 -24.34 1.30 -4.72
CA TYR A 122 -24.65 1.18 -3.30
C TYR A 122 -24.27 2.45 -2.55
N SER A 123 -25.16 2.91 -1.65
CA SER A 123 -24.92 4.07 -0.78
C SER A 123 -25.58 3.87 0.59
N GLN A 124 -24.77 3.85 1.66
CA GLN A 124 -25.24 3.84 3.04
C GLN A 124 -24.29 4.66 3.93
N GLY A 125 -24.77 5.80 4.41
CA GLY A 125 -23.95 6.74 5.16
C GLY A 125 -22.76 7.24 4.31
N GLU A 126 -21.54 7.10 4.84
CA GLU A 126 -20.33 7.49 4.13
C GLU A 126 -19.83 6.42 3.13
N ARG A 127 -20.40 5.23 3.15
CA ARG A 127 -20.02 4.14 2.26
C ARG A 127 -20.75 4.28 0.93
N LYS A 128 -19.98 4.45 -0.13
CA LYS A 128 -20.49 4.51 -1.51
C LYS A 128 -19.61 3.64 -2.38
N PHE A 129 -20.24 2.73 -3.11
CA PHE A 129 -19.58 1.91 -4.10
C PHE A 129 -20.20 2.15 -5.47
N LYS A 130 -19.33 2.17 -6.47
CA LYS A 130 -19.68 2.23 -7.88
C LYS A 130 -19.32 0.91 -8.56
N ALA A 131 -19.96 0.59 -9.65
CA ALA A 131 -19.49 -0.50 -10.51
C ALA A 131 -18.03 -0.22 -10.92
N SER A 132 -17.21 -1.26 -11.01
CA SER A 132 -15.76 -1.19 -11.30
C SER A 132 -14.91 -0.51 -10.21
N ASP A 133 -15.44 -0.25 -9.00
CA ASP A 133 -14.59 0.20 -7.90
C ASP A 133 -13.58 -0.87 -7.50
N LYS A 134 -12.32 -0.46 -7.32
CA LYS A 134 -11.31 -1.29 -6.69
C LYS A 134 -11.57 -1.37 -5.19
N VAL A 135 -11.69 -2.58 -4.67
CA VAL A 135 -12.05 -2.83 -3.26
C VAL A 135 -11.11 -3.84 -2.62
N MET A 136 -11.08 -3.84 -1.29
CA MET A 136 -10.30 -4.78 -0.49
C MET A 136 -11.17 -5.42 0.58
N GLN A 137 -10.97 -6.73 0.78
CA GLN A 137 -11.50 -7.49 1.91
C GLN A 137 -10.77 -7.10 3.20
N LEU A 138 -11.52 -6.82 4.26
CA LEU A 138 -10.97 -6.34 5.54
C LEU A 138 -10.69 -7.42 6.57
N ARG A 139 -11.33 -8.58 6.44
CA ARG A 139 -11.23 -9.72 7.37
C ARG A 139 -11.32 -11.05 6.62
N ASN A 140 -10.79 -12.12 7.20
CA ASN A 140 -10.92 -13.44 6.58
C ASN A 140 -12.36 -13.90 6.59
N ASN A 141 -12.86 -14.36 5.44
CA ASN A 141 -14.16 -15.01 5.30
C ASN A 141 -13.94 -16.39 4.65
N TYR A 142 -13.82 -17.39 5.50
CA TYR A 142 -13.53 -18.76 5.06
C TYR A 142 -14.69 -19.37 4.24
N ASN A 143 -15.93 -18.96 4.50
CA ASN A 143 -17.10 -19.46 3.76
C ASN A 143 -17.08 -18.96 2.31
N LYS A 144 -16.63 -17.73 2.10
CA LYS A 144 -16.50 -17.11 0.77
C LYS A 144 -15.13 -17.40 0.13
N ASN A 145 -14.20 -17.98 0.88
CA ASN A 145 -12.80 -18.20 0.49
C ASN A 145 -12.11 -16.90 0.03
N VAL A 146 -12.34 -15.82 0.79
CA VAL A 146 -11.72 -14.50 0.60
C VAL A 146 -11.04 -14.08 1.89
N PHE A 147 -9.85 -13.50 1.80
CA PHE A 147 -8.99 -13.24 2.94
C PHE A 147 -8.72 -11.74 3.12
N ASN A 148 -8.36 -11.37 4.34
CA ASN A 148 -7.98 -10.00 4.65
C ASN A 148 -6.79 -9.53 3.79
N GLY A 149 -7.02 -8.48 3.01
CA GLY A 149 -6.04 -7.94 2.07
C GLY A 149 -6.27 -8.31 0.62
N ASP A 150 -7.17 -9.27 0.33
CA ASP A 150 -7.54 -9.59 -1.04
C ASP A 150 -8.17 -8.38 -1.73
N ILE A 151 -7.70 -8.10 -2.94
CA ILE A 151 -8.17 -6.98 -3.76
C ILE A 151 -9.08 -7.54 -4.85
N GLY A 152 -10.20 -6.86 -5.07
CA GLY A 152 -11.17 -7.20 -6.09
C GLY A 152 -11.81 -5.96 -6.70
N SER A 153 -12.78 -6.18 -7.57
CA SER A 153 -13.55 -5.12 -8.22
C SER A 153 -15.06 -5.34 -8.06
N VAL A 154 -15.80 -4.26 -7.83
CA VAL A 154 -17.27 -4.30 -7.77
C VAL A 154 -17.82 -4.55 -9.16
N VAL A 155 -18.61 -5.61 -9.32
CA VAL A 155 -19.25 -5.94 -10.61
C VAL A 155 -20.62 -5.26 -10.72
N GLY A 156 -21.40 -5.25 -9.64
CA GLY A 156 -22.72 -4.64 -9.61
C GLY A 156 -23.53 -5.05 -8.38
N VAL A 157 -24.81 -4.69 -8.37
CA VAL A 157 -25.74 -5.05 -7.30
C VAL A 157 -27.03 -5.65 -7.85
N ASN A 158 -27.67 -6.46 -7.02
CA ASN A 158 -29.05 -6.86 -7.17
C ASN A 158 -29.83 -6.25 -6.00
N ASP A 159 -30.58 -5.18 -6.25
CA ASP A 159 -31.31 -4.43 -5.23
C ASP A 159 -32.50 -5.23 -4.63
N GLU A 160 -33.13 -6.09 -5.41
CA GLU A 160 -34.24 -6.92 -4.92
C GLU A 160 -33.74 -7.93 -3.88
N LYS A 161 -32.60 -8.55 -4.14
CA LYS A 161 -31.98 -9.54 -3.25
C LYS A 161 -31.06 -8.90 -2.20
N LYS A 162 -30.77 -7.60 -2.27
CA LYS A 162 -29.82 -6.88 -1.42
C LYS A 162 -28.42 -7.50 -1.46
N ILE A 163 -27.94 -7.84 -2.65
CA ILE A 163 -26.67 -8.49 -2.89
C ILE A 163 -25.76 -7.59 -3.74
N MET A 164 -24.50 -7.43 -3.33
CA MET A 164 -23.43 -6.88 -4.14
C MET A 164 -22.53 -8.01 -4.65
N TYR A 165 -22.18 -7.94 -5.91
CA TYR A 165 -21.26 -8.87 -6.57
C TYR A 165 -19.87 -8.25 -6.67
N ILE A 166 -18.86 -8.95 -6.17
CA ILE A 166 -17.45 -8.51 -6.21
C ILE A 166 -16.63 -9.62 -6.85
N SER A 167 -15.77 -9.27 -7.79
CA SER A 167 -14.81 -10.20 -8.40
C SER A 167 -13.48 -10.15 -7.68
N PHE A 168 -13.01 -11.27 -7.12
CA PHE A 168 -11.67 -11.46 -6.58
C PHE A 168 -10.94 -12.52 -7.43
N ASP A 169 -9.84 -12.17 -8.07
CA ASP A 169 -9.06 -13.06 -8.95
C ASP A 169 -9.93 -13.80 -9.98
N GLY A 170 -10.92 -13.09 -10.56
CA GLY A 170 -11.85 -13.63 -11.54
C GLY A 170 -12.99 -14.49 -10.96
N LYS A 171 -13.03 -14.68 -9.62
CA LYS A 171 -14.13 -15.37 -8.93
C LYS A 171 -15.17 -14.37 -8.49
N LEU A 172 -16.41 -14.57 -8.90
CA LEU A 172 -17.54 -13.73 -8.49
C LEU A 172 -18.03 -14.17 -7.10
N ILE A 173 -18.03 -13.25 -6.15
CA ILE A 173 -18.43 -13.46 -4.76
C ILE A 173 -19.64 -12.58 -4.43
N GLU A 174 -20.63 -13.17 -3.77
CA GLU A 174 -21.82 -12.48 -3.31
C GLU A 174 -21.65 -11.95 -1.89
N TYR A 175 -22.00 -10.66 -1.71
CA TYR A 175 -22.05 -10.01 -0.41
C TYR A 175 -23.46 -9.50 -0.15
N GLN A 176 -24.07 -9.93 0.96
CA GLN A 176 -25.26 -9.28 1.46
C GLN A 176 -24.92 -7.84 1.86
N PHE A 177 -25.86 -6.91 1.72
CA PHE A 177 -25.61 -5.51 2.10
C PHE A 177 -25.18 -5.35 3.55
N GLU A 178 -25.60 -6.27 4.43
CA GLU A 178 -25.22 -6.33 5.84
C GLU A 178 -23.75 -6.68 6.05
N ASP A 179 -23.15 -7.45 5.11
CA ASP A 179 -21.75 -7.88 5.17
C ASP A 179 -20.77 -6.86 4.52
N LEU A 180 -21.26 -5.75 3.96
CA LEU A 180 -20.41 -4.77 3.27
C LEU A 180 -19.49 -4.00 4.22
N ASP A 181 -19.59 -4.18 5.54
CA ASP A 181 -18.57 -3.74 6.50
C ASP A 181 -17.25 -4.51 6.38
N GLU A 182 -17.24 -5.67 5.69
CA GLU A 182 -16.04 -6.42 5.34
C GLU A 182 -15.24 -5.81 4.18
N ILE A 183 -15.82 -4.84 3.46
CA ILE A 183 -15.27 -4.30 2.20
C ILE A 183 -14.96 -2.81 2.36
N THR A 184 -13.87 -2.37 1.71
CA THR A 184 -13.51 -0.95 1.61
C THR A 184 -12.95 -0.64 0.23
N LEU A 185 -13.00 0.65 -0.18
CA LEU A 185 -12.28 1.10 -1.38
C LEU A 185 -10.78 0.87 -1.24
N ALA A 186 -10.12 0.54 -2.33
CA ALA A 186 -8.72 0.11 -2.35
C ALA A 186 -7.86 0.75 -3.45
N TYR A 187 -8.25 1.90 -4.02
CA TYR A 187 -7.35 2.70 -4.86
C TYR A 187 -6.10 3.10 -4.07
N ALA A 188 -6.30 3.45 -2.79
CA ALA A 188 -5.25 3.63 -1.81
C ALA A 188 -5.48 2.69 -0.61
N VAL A 189 -4.41 2.10 -0.09
CA VAL A 189 -4.42 1.30 1.13
C VAL A 189 -3.27 1.70 2.05
N THR A 190 -3.32 1.27 3.32
CA THR A 190 -2.16 1.48 4.19
C THR A 190 -1.04 0.53 3.83
N VAL A 191 0.22 0.95 4.07
CA VAL A 191 1.39 0.10 3.87
C VAL A 191 1.26 -1.25 4.60
N HIS A 192 0.63 -1.27 5.79
CA HIS A 192 0.41 -2.52 6.53
C HIS A 192 -0.56 -3.48 5.81
N LYS A 193 -1.56 -2.93 5.13
CA LYS A 193 -2.55 -3.72 4.38
C LYS A 193 -2.00 -4.28 3.06
N SER A 194 -0.90 -3.71 2.55
CA SER A 194 -0.23 -4.22 1.36
C SER A 194 0.78 -5.34 1.62
N GLN A 195 0.96 -5.75 2.89
CA GLN A 195 1.87 -6.84 3.22
C GLN A 195 1.41 -8.15 2.57
N GLY A 196 2.31 -8.81 1.87
CA GLY A 196 2.01 -10.04 1.11
C GLY A 196 1.62 -9.80 -0.34
N SER A 197 1.18 -8.59 -0.71
CA SER A 197 0.82 -8.24 -2.09
C SER A 197 1.98 -7.58 -2.83
N GLU A 198 1.93 -7.60 -4.18
CA GLU A 198 2.86 -6.94 -5.08
C GLU A 198 2.08 -6.23 -6.18
N PHE A 199 2.62 -5.10 -6.67
CA PHE A 199 1.94 -4.27 -7.65
C PHE A 199 2.92 -3.84 -8.74
N PRO A 200 2.49 -3.77 -10.01
CA PRO A 200 3.33 -3.26 -11.09
C PRO A 200 3.86 -1.86 -10.79
N CYS A 201 3.01 -0.95 -10.35
CA CYS A 201 3.37 0.41 -9.98
C CYS A 201 2.89 0.74 -8.56
N VAL A 202 3.79 1.30 -7.75
CA VAL A 202 3.46 1.82 -6.41
C VAL A 202 3.69 3.31 -6.36
N ILE A 203 2.72 4.07 -5.84
CA ILE A 203 2.86 5.49 -5.53
C ILE A 203 2.75 5.65 -4.01
N MET A 204 3.76 6.28 -3.39
CA MET A 204 3.78 6.50 -1.94
C MET A 204 3.88 8.00 -1.61
N PRO A 205 2.83 8.62 -1.04
CA PRO A 205 2.96 9.95 -0.45
C PRO A 205 3.79 9.88 0.84
N LEU A 206 4.75 10.80 0.99
CA LEU A 206 5.69 10.82 2.13
C LEU A 206 5.82 12.24 2.69
N SER A 207 5.10 12.54 3.76
CA SER A 207 5.01 13.88 4.36
C SER A 207 5.56 13.90 5.79
N THR A 208 6.21 15.01 6.17
CA THR A 208 6.64 15.26 7.55
C THR A 208 5.47 15.35 8.55
N ALA A 209 4.25 15.66 8.10
CA ALA A 209 3.06 15.61 8.95
C ALA A 209 2.80 14.22 9.54
N HIS A 210 3.36 13.18 8.92
CA HIS A 210 3.22 11.77 9.36
C HIS A 210 4.39 11.28 10.20
N TYR A 211 5.11 12.17 10.88
CA TYR A 211 6.39 11.86 11.55
C TYR A 211 6.34 10.61 12.46
N MET A 212 5.20 10.34 13.11
CA MET A 212 5.03 9.15 13.96
C MET A 212 5.06 7.83 13.17
N MET A 213 4.67 7.87 11.90
CA MET A 213 4.61 6.71 11.00
C MET A 213 5.83 6.61 10.09
N LEU A 214 6.69 7.67 10.06
CA LEU A 214 7.91 7.67 9.28
C LEU A 214 8.96 6.77 9.94
N GLN A 215 8.91 5.48 9.60
CA GLN A 215 9.82 4.45 10.10
C GLN A 215 10.48 3.73 8.93
N ARG A 216 11.74 3.32 9.12
CA ARG A 216 12.52 2.62 8.12
C ARG A 216 11.85 1.34 7.61
N ASN A 217 11.33 0.54 8.51
CA ASN A 217 10.63 -0.70 8.18
C ASN A 217 9.35 -0.47 7.35
N LEU A 218 8.59 0.61 7.64
CA LEU A 218 7.41 0.95 6.87
C LEU A 218 7.79 1.40 5.46
N LEU A 219 8.80 2.26 5.33
CA LEU A 219 9.32 2.70 4.03
C LEU A 219 9.84 1.52 3.21
N TYR A 220 10.66 0.65 3.83
CA TYR A 220 11.16 -0.56 3.20
C TYR A 220 10.04 -1.48 2.71
N THR A 221 9.01 -1.70 3.56
CA THR A 221 7.86 -2.52 3.20
C THR A 221 7.13 -1.95 1.98
N ALA A 222 6.88 -0.63 1.95
CA ALA A 222 6.20 0.00 0.82
C ALA A 222 7.01 -0.11 -0.48
N ILE A 223 8.31 0.17 -0.44
CA ILE A 223 9.19 0.13 -1.60
C ILE A 223 9.25 -1.27 -2.21
N THR A 224 9.34 -2.29 -1.37
CA THR A 224 9.39 -3.69 -1.83
C THR A 224 8.06 -4.23 -2.36
N ARG A 225 6.98 -3.43 -2.38
CA ARG A 225 5.70 -3.80 -3.03
C ARG A 225 5.70 -3.54 -4.52
N ALA A 226 6.53 -2.60 -5.00
CA ALA A 226 6.62 -2.27 -6.43
C ALA A 226 7.45 -3.31 -7.19
N THR A 227 6.94 -3.77 -8.35
CA THR A 227 7.66 -4.73 -9.20
C THR A 227 8.28 -4.11 -10.45
N LYS A 228 7.66 -3.03 -11.01
CA LYS A 228 8.14 -2.36 -12.24
C LYS A 228 8.46 -0.89 -12.02
N LEU A 229 7.68 -0.17 -11.21
CA LEU A 229 7.88 1.26 -11.00
C LEU A 229 7.49 1.66 -9.57
N LEU A 230 8.36 2.44 -8.94
CA LEU A 230 8.10 3.07 -7.65
C LEU A 230 8.17 4.59 -7.79
N ILE A 231 7.14 5.28 -7.32
CA ILE A 231 7.10 6.74 -7.23
C ILE A 231 6.89 7.15 -5.78
N ILE A 232 7.78 7.98 -5.25
CA ILE A 232 7.58 8.60 -3.93
C ILE A 232 7.38 10.10 -4.13
N ILE A 233 6.28 10.63 -3.56
CA ILE A 233 5.94 12.07 -3.64
C ILE A 233 6.00 12.65 -2.24
N GLY A 234 6.87 13.64 -2.03
CA GLY A 234 7.02 14.27 -0.72
C GLY A 234 8.30 15.05 -0.58
N THR A 235 8.85 15.14 0.63
CA THR A 235 10.04 15.94 0.89
C THR A 235 11.26 15.07 1.21
N LYS A 236 12.45 15.55 0.81
CA LYS A 236 13.73 14.93 1.21
C LYS A 236 13.87 14.82 2.73
N ARG A 237 13.29 15.81 3.46
CA ARG A 237 13.24 15.79 4.92
C ARG A 237 12.41 14.61 5.45
N ALA A 238 11.22 14.35 4.90
CA ALA A 238 10.39 13.22 5.30
C ALA A 238 11.09 11.89 5.00
N MET A 239 11.75 11.79 3.83
CA MET A 239 12.57 10.62 3.48
C MET A 239 13.67 10.39 4.50
N GLY A 240 14.46 11.42 4.83
CA GLY A 240 15.52 11.33 5.83
C GLY A 240 15.01 10.94 7.21
N MET A 241 13.86 11.47 7.64
CA MET A 241 13.21 11.09 8.89
C MET A 241 12.84 9.60 8.89
N ALA A 242 12.25 9.10 7.81
CA ALA A 242 11.86 7.69 7.70
C ALA A 242 13.09 6.76 7.70
N VAL A 243 14.12 7.08 6.93
CA VAL A 243 15.37 6.31 6.83
C VAL A 243 16.10 6.22 8.16
N ASN A 244 16.19 7.34 8.89
CA ASN A 244 16.91 7.41 10.16
C ASN A 244 16.11 6.84 11.35
N ASN A 245 14.79 6.68 11.22
CA ASN A 245 13.94 6.18 12.28
C ASN A 245 13.88 4.65 12.28
N ASN A 246 14.80 4.03 13.01
CA ASN A 246 14.83 2.58 13.24
C ASN A 246 14.30 2.20 14.63
N LYS A 247 13.37 3.00 15.19
CA LYS A 247 12.80 2.72 16.51
C LYS A 247 11.89 1.48 16.44
N VAL A 248 12.49 0.32 16.61
CA VAL A 248 11.74 -0.88 17.01
C VAL A 248 11.32 -0.66 18.46
N LYS A 249 10.01 -0.66 18.75
CA LYS A 249 9.55 -0.61 20.13
C LYS A 249 10.15 -1.82 20.85
N ASN A 250 11.11 -1.57 21.75
CA ASN A 250 11.61 -2.61 22.63
C ASN A 250 10.45 -3.11 23.47
N ARG A 251 10.06 -4.34 23.22
CA ARG A 251 9.05 -5.05 24.02
C ARG A 251 9.82 -6.00 24.91
N PHE A 252 9.59 -5.88 26.21
CA PHE A 252 10.20 -6.79 27.17
C PHE A 252 9.57 -8.19 26.99
N THR A 253 10.38 -9.13 26.56
CA THR A 253 10.06 -10.56 26.63
C THR A 253 11.19 -11.24 27.42
N SER A 254 10.88 -12.29 28.13
CA SER A 254 11.89 -13.10 28.84
C SER A 254 12.36 -14.30 28.00
N LEU A 255 11.95 -14.39 26.73
CA LEU A 255 12.22 -15.54 25.87
C LEU A 255 13.73 -15.71 25.57
N PHE A 256 14.51 -14.63 25.59
CA PHE A 256 15.96 -14.70 25.42
C PHE A 256 16.72 -15.15 26.69
N LYS A 257 16.00 -15.36 27.78
CA LYS A 257 16.57 -15.90 29.03
C LYS A 257 16.45 -17.41 29.15
N LEU A 258 15.79 -18.06 28.19
CA LEU A 258 15.70 -19.50 28.03
C LEU A 258 16.91 -20.02 27.27
#